data_29ab7ae7505fa1abb25e443fc47c99e4
#
_entry.id   29ab7ae7505fa1abb25e443fc47c99e4
#
_cell.length_a   1.000
_cell.length_b   1.000
_cell.length_c   1.000
_cell.angle_alpha   90.00
_cell.angle_beta   90.00
_cell.angle_gamma   90.00
#
_symmetry.space_group_name_H-M   'P 1'
#
loop_
_entity.id
_entity.type
_entity.pdbx_description
1 polymer ?
#
loop_
_entity_poly.entity_id
_entity_poly.type
_entity_poly.pdbx_seq_one_letter_code
_entity_poly.pdbx_strand_id
1 'polypeptide(L)'
;MKTYILAGVAAGALIVMSTPVLAADAAHGQELFRGQCGICHQGGEGDGDGGQGPSLRGVVGRKVGGDPNFAYTQVLSDAKDKWTTDSLSTFLADPNKAMPGTAMPISVKNDADRADIIAYLASLKASQ
;
A
#
# COMPACT_ATOMS: atom_id res chain seq x y z
N MET A 1 -4.21 -51.71 -53.53
CA MET A 1 -4.63 -50.33 -53.27
C MET A 1 -4.61 -50.09 -51.74
N LYS A 2 -3.65 -49.34 -51.24
CA LYS A 2 -3.51 -49.05 -49.81
C LYS A 2 -4.08 -47.64 -49.55
N THR A 3 -5.18 -47.58 -48.80
CA THR A 3 -5.83 -46.34 -48.43
C THR A 3 -5.17 -45.81 -47.14
N TYR A 4 -4.50 -44.67 -47.20
CA TYR A 4 -3.93 -43.98 -46.03
C TYR A 4 -4.97 -42.99 -45.48
N ILE A 5 -5.44 -43.24 -44.27
CA ILE A 5 -6.28 -42.30 -43.54
C ILE A 5 -5.38 -41.32 -42.80
N LEU A 6 -5.38 -40.04 -43.23
CA LEU A 6 -4.71 -38.94 -42.55
C LEU A 6 -5.58 -38.49 -41.37
N ALA A 7 -5.12 -38.80 -40.16
CA ALA A 7 -5.75 -38.27 -38.93
C ALA A 7 -5.22 -36.83 -38.73
N GLY A 8 -6.11 -35.87 -38.92
CA GLY A 8 -5.83 -34.46 -38.62
C GLY A 8 -5.87 -34.21 -37.11
N VAL A 9 -4.72 -33.84 -36.55
CA VAL A 9 -4.62 -33.36 -35.17
C VAL A 9 -5.00 -31.89 -35.16
N ALA A 10 -6.19 -31.59 -34.63
CA ALA A 10 -6.60 -30.22 -34.37
C ALA A 10 -5.91 -29.72 -33.07
N ALA A 11 -4.88 -28.90 -33.23
CA ALA A 11 -4.25 -28.21 -32.12
C ALA A 11 -5.18 -27.07 -31.65
N GLY A 12 -5.89 -27.30 -30.56
CA GLY A 12 -6.68 -26.26 -29.89
C GLY A 12 -5.76 -25.28 -29.18
N ALA A 13 -5.66 -24.06 -29.70
CA ALA A 13 -4.97 -22.97 -29.01
C ALA A 13 -5.79 -22.51 -27.81
N LEU A 14 -5.32 -22.80 -26.60
CA LEU A 14 -5.85 -22.22 -25.36
C LEU A 14 -5.48 -20.74 -25.30
N ILE A 15 -6.43 -19.86 -25.58
CA ILE A 15 -6.27 -18.42 -25.39
C ILE A 15 -6.39 -18.17 -23.89
N VAL A 16 -5.25 -17.99 -23.23
CA VAL A 16 -5.19 -17.50 -21.83
C VAL A 16 -5.58 -16.04 -21.87
N MET A 17 -6.82 -15.70 -21.51
CA MET A 17 -7.24 -14.34 -21.30
C MET A 17 -6.63 -13.83 -20.00
N SER A 18 -5.51 -13.13 -20.10
CA SER A 18 -4.94 -12.35 -19.00
C SER A 18 -5.88 -11.18 -18.73
N THR A 19 -6.59 -11.22 -17.61
CA THR A 19 -7.32 -10.05 -17.13
C THR A 19 -6.29 -8.98 -16.74
N PRO A 20 -6.41 -7.73 -17.24
CA PRO A 20 -5.52 -6.68 -16.79
C PRO A 20 -5.76 -6.43 -15.31
N VAL A 21 -4.76 -6.69 -14.48
CA VAL A 21 -4.72 -6.19 -13.12
C VAL A 21 -4.52 -4.68 -13.26
N LEU A 22 -5.51 -3.89 -12.84
CA LEU A 22 -5.39 -2.44 -12.79
C LEU A 22 -4.23 -2.11 -11.84
N ALA A 23 -3.22 -1.39 -12.35
CA ALA A 23 -2.15 -0.86 -11.52
C ALA A 23 -2.73 0.16 -10.54
N ALA A 24 -2.19 0.21 -9.31
CA ALA A 24 -2.60 1.18 -8.30
C ALA A 24 -2.34 2.62 -8.79
N ASP A 25 -3.29 3.52 -8.52
CA ASP A 25 -3.27 4.92 -8.97
C ASP A 25 -2.80 5.85 -7.84
N ALA A 26 -1.56 6.32 -7.95
CA ALA A 26 -0.97 7.22 -6.96
C ALA A 26 -1.65 8.60 -6.92
N ALA A 27 -2.22 9.10 -8.02
CA ALA A 27 -2.94 10.37 -8.05
C ALA A 27 -4.26 10.26 -7.28
N HIS A 28 -5.04 9.21 -7.51
CA HIS A 28 -6.21 8.90 -6.71
C HIS A 28 -5.85 8.65 -5.24
N GLY A 29 -4.74 7.96 -5.00
CA GLY A 29 -4.21 7.74 -3.65
C GLY A 29 -3.87 9.04 -2.91
N GLN A 30 -3.37 10.05 -3.61
CA GLN A 30 -3.12 11.38 -3.04
C GLN A 30 -4.43 12.09 -2.64
N GLU A 31 -5.48 11.99 -3.45
CA GLU A 31 -6.79 12.54 -3.12
C GLU A 31 -7.38 11.88 -1.87
N LEU A 32 -7.32 10.55 -1.81
CA LEU A 32 -7.75 9.78 -0.64
C LEU A 32 -6.93 10.12 0.61
N PHE A 33 -5.62 10.28 0.45
CA PHE A 33 -4.73 10.69 1.54
C PHE A 33 -5.14 12.04 2.13
N ARG A 34 -5.40 13.05 1.30
CA ARG A 34 -5.84 14.37 1.75
C ARG A 34 -7.12 14.30 2.57
N GLY A 35 -8.07 13.49 2.14
CA GLY A 35 -9.37 13.36 2.78
C GLY A 35 -9.38 12.51 4.06
N GLN A 36 -8.50 11.53 4.17
CA GLN A 36 -8.55 10.53 5.24
C GLN A 36 -7.33 10.55 6.17
N CYS A 37 -6.16 10.87 5.65
CA CYS A 37 -4.88 10.77 6.36
C CYS A 37 -4.29 12.13 6.71
N GLY A 38 -4.47 13.12 5.83
CA GLY A 38 -3.86 14.44 5.90
C GLY A 38 -4.29 15.26 7.13
N ILE A 39 -5.39 14.90 7.78
CA ILE A 39 -5.83 15.54 9.03
C ILE A 39 -4.82 15.30 10.16
N CYS A 40 -4.17 14.15 10.16
CA CYS A 40 -3.23 13.73 11.21
C CYS A 40 -1.79 13.62 10.72
N HIS A 41 -1.58 13.30 9.46
CA HIS A 41 -0.28 13.02 8.88
C HIS A 41 0.13 14.06 7.84
N GLN A 42 1.41 14.34 7.78
CA GLN A 42 2.01 15.07 6.67
C GLN A 42 2.39 14.08 5.55
N GLY A 43 1.96 14.37 4.33
CA GLY A 43 2.32 13.67 3.12
C GLY A 43 3.28 14.47 2.23
N GLY A 44 2.95 14.59 0.95
CA GLY A 44 3.64 15.47 0.01
C GLY A 44 3.49 16.94 0.38
N GLU A 45 4.10 17.83 -0.40
CA GLU A 45 3.97 19.26 -0.19
C GLU A 45 2.52 19.70 -0.31
N GLY A 46 1.99 20.34 0.73
CA GLY A 46 0.59 20.75 0.80
C GLY A 46 -0.40 19.62 1.12
N ASP A 47 0.04 18.42 1.37
CA ASP A 47 -0.80 17.28 1.69
C ASP A 47 -0.81 17.01 3.21
N GLY A 48 -1.62 17.75 3.92
CA GLY A 48 -1.80 17.63 5.35
C GLY A 48 -0.81 18.41 6.20
N ASP A 49 -1.28 18.87 7.35
CA ASP A 49 -0.51 19.70 8.27
C ASP A 49 0.27 18.85 9.30
N GLY A 50 -0.10 17.60 9.48
CA GLY A 50 0.55 16.70 10.44
C GLY A 50 0.22 17.03 11.88
N GLY A 51 1.07 16.57 12.79
CA GLY A 51 1.05 16.94 14.22
C GLY A 51 0.39 15.91 15.13
N GLN A 52 -0.61 15.15 14.66
CA GLN A 52 -1.24 14.08 15.44
C GLN A 52 -0.66 12.69 15.10
N GLY A 53 0.00 12.59 13.97
CA GLY A 53 0.69 11.39 13.51
C GLY A 53 2.06 11.72 12.95
N PRO A 54 2.93 10.72 12.75
CA PRO A 54 4.23 10.93 12.14
C PRO A 54 4.11 11.41 10.69
N SER A 55 5.12 12.12 10.20
CA SER A 55 5.25 12.37 8.75
C SER A 55 5.34 11.05 7.99
N LEU A 56 4.59 10.95 6.89
CA LEU A 56 4.60 9.77 6.03
C LEU A 56 5.54 9.89 4.82
N ARG A 57 6.29 11.00 4.72
CA ARG A 57 7.34 11.14 3.71
C ARG A 57 8.41 10.08 3.91
N GLY A 58 8.68 9.31 2.86
CA GLY A 58 9.67 8.23 2.92
C GLY A 58 9.29 7.07 3.83
N VAL A 59 8.00 6.89 4.15
CA VAL A 59 7.53 5.83 5.06
C VAL A 59 7.80 4.44 4.50
N VAL A 60 7.68 4.23 3.19
CA VAL A 60 8.03 2.95 2.56
C VAL A 60 9.54 2.74 2.64
N GLY A 61 9.95 1.66 3.29
CA GLY A 61 11.36 1.34 3.56
C GLY A 61 11.93 1.95 4.84
N ARG A 62 11.19 2.82 5.53
CA ARG A 62 11.58 3.36 6.83
C ARG A 62 11.32 2.36 7.95
N LYS A 63 12.15 2.40 8.98
CA LYS A 63 11.91 1.60 10.20
C LYS A 63 10.54 1.95 10.78
N VAL A 64 9.79 0.95 11.23
CA VAL A 64 8.56 1.16 12.00
C VAL A 64 8.90 1.98 13.25
N GLY A 65 8.10 2.99 13.56
CA GLY A 65 8.41 3.91 14.65
C GLY A 65 9.66 4.79 14.41
N GLY A 66 10.04 5.02 13.15
CA GLY A 66 11.33 5.61 12.79
C GLY A 66 11.34 7.10 12.51
N ASP A 67 10.23 7.84 12.66
CA ASP A 67 10.25 9.30 12.57
C ASP A 67 10.81 9.88 13.88
N PRO A 68 11.99 10.55 13.86
CA PRO A 68 12.61 11.07 15.07
C PRO A 68 11.84 12.23 15.69
N ASN A 69 10.93 12.84 14.96
CA ASN A 69 10.15 14.00 15.40
C ASN A 69 8.78 13.62 15.97
N PHE A 70 8.49 12.32 16.09
CA PHE A 70 7.19 11.84 16.59
C PHE A 70 7.36 10.86 17.75
N ALA A 71 6.53 11.03 18.78
CA ALA A 71 6.47 10.12 19.93
C ALA A 71 5.47 8.99 19.65
N TYR A 72 6.00 7.81 19.37
CA TYR A 72 5.20 6.62 19.08
C TYR A 72 4.72 5.91 20.36
N THR A 73 3.63 5.14 20.23
CA THR A 73 3.28 4.14 21.23
C THR A 73 4.36 3.05 21.29
N GLN A 74 4.44 2.36 22.41
CA GLN A 74 5.50 1.38 22.66
C GLN A 74 5.56 0.28 21.58
N VAL A 75 4.40 -0.21 21.14
CA VAL A 75 4.34 -1.26 20.12
C VAL A 75 5.03 -0.86 18.81
N LEU A 76 4.94 0.40 18.42
CA LEU A 76 5.61 0.92 17.21
C LEU A 76 7.08 1.25 17.50
N SER A 77 7.39 1.79 18.68
CA SER A 77 8.78 2.10 19.08
C SER A 77 9.65 0.87 19.17
N ASP A 78 9.10 -0.23 19.68
CA ASP A 78 9.82 -1.50 19.91
C ASP A 78 9.95 -2.34 18.65
N ALA A 79 9.18 -2.04 17.60
CA ALA A 79 9.23 -2.77 16.34
C ALA A 79 10.63 -2.70 15.71
N LYS A 80 11.08 -3.80 15.13
CA LYS A 80 12.41 -3.91 14.51
C LYS A 80 12.37 -3.87 12.99
N ASP A 81 11.19 -4.07 12.43
CA ASP A 81 10.98 -4.17 10.99
C ASP A 81 10.96 -2.82 10.31
N LYS A 82 11.05 -2.85 8.99
CA LYS A 82 10.80 -1.71 8.11
C LYS A 82 9.43 -1.82 7.47
N TRP A 83 8.82 -0.68 7.18
CA TRP A 83 7.61 -0.64 6.40
C TRP A 83 7.85 -1.09 4.95
N THR A 84 7.15 -2.12 4.54
CA THR A 84 7.00 -2.53 3.14
C THR A 84 5.61 -2.18 2.65
N THR A 85 5.37 -2.23 1.35
CA THR A 85 4.02 -2.05 0.79
C THR A 85 3.04 -3.07 1.36
N ASP A 86 3.46 -4.32 1.55
CA ASP A 86 2.62 -5.39 2.11
C ASP A 86 2.32 -5.17 3.60
N SER A 87 3.33 -4.81 4.41
CA SER A 87 3.11 -4.54 5.83
C SER A 87 2.27 -3.29 6.07
N LEU A 88 2.42 -2.26 5.22
CA LEU A 88 1.54 -1.09 5.21
C LEU A 88 0.10 -1.46 4.85
N SER A 89 -0.10 -2.33 3.85
CA SER A 89 -1.43 -2.80 3.49
C SER A 89 -2.11 -3.54 4.64
N THR A 90 -1.39 -4.42 5.31
CA THR A 90 -1.89 -5.15 6.48
C THR A 90 -2.24 -4.20 7.63
N PHE A 91 -1.36 -3.24 7.91
CA PHE A 91 -1.57 -2.25 8.97
C PHE A 91 -2.76 -1.34 8.67
N LEU A 92 -2.84 -0.77 7.46
CA LEU A 92 -3.93 0.13 7.07
C LEU A 92 -5.29 -0.58 6.99
N ALA A 93 -5.33 -1.86 6.70
CA ALA A 93 -6.59 -2.62 6.68
C ALA A 93 -7.22 -2.70 8.07
N ASP A 94 -6.42 -2.88 9.11
CA ASP A 94 -6.85 -2.90 10.51
C ASP A 94 -5.64 -2.65 11.44
N PRO A 95 -5.36 -1.38 11.79
CA PRO A 95 -4.19 -1.04 12.60
C PRO A 95 -4.14 -1.75 13.94
N ASN A 96 -5.26 -1.85 14.65
CA ASN A 96 -5.31 -2.47 15.97
C ASN A 96 -5.14 -3.99 15.94
N LYS A 97 -5.57 -4.64 14.86
CA LYS A 97 -5.33 -6.07 14.64
C LYS A 97 -3.90 -6.33 14.24
N ALA A 98 -3.34 -5.51 13.37
CA ALA A 98 -1.97 -5.66 12.89
C ALA A 98 -0.93 -5.35 13.97
N MET A 99 -1.17 -4.29 14.75
CA MET A 99 -0.27 -3.84 15.84
C MET A 99 -1.10 -3.44 17.06
N PRO A 100 -1.52 -4.40 17.90
CA PRO A 100 -2.27 -4.11 19.11
C PRO A 100 -1.53 -3.12 20.02
N GLY A 101 -2.23 -2.05 20.40
CA GLY A 101 -1.64 -0.95 21.19
C GLY A 101 -1.21 0.26 20.34
N THR A 102 -1.40 0.24 19.03
CA THR A 102 -1.28 1.45 18.21
C THR A 102 -2.35 2.48 18.57
N ALA A 103 -1.99 3.76 18.51
CA ALA A 103 -2.93 4.85 18.72
C ALA A 103 -3.66 5.28 17.44
N MET A 104 -3.32 4.73 16.29
CA MET A 104 -3.95 5.08 15.01
C MET A 104 -5.36 4.49 14.91
N PRO A 105 -6.42 5.32 14.84
CA PRO A 105 -7.79 4.83 14.88
C PRO A 105 -8.39 4.55 13.49
N ILE A 106 -7.72 4.98 12.41
CA ILE A 106 -8.26 4.95 11.06
C ILE A 106 -7.84 3.66 10.36
N SER A 107 -8.79 3.04 9.66
CA SER A 107 -8.55 1.89 8.78
C SER A 107 -9.08 2.15 7.38
N VAL A 108 -8.40 1.62 6.38
CA VAL A 108 -8.80 1.65 4.96
C VAL A 108 -9.22 0.25 4.55
N LYS A 109 -10.51 -0.05 4.62
CA LYS A 109 -11.05 -1.40 4.37
C LYS A 109 -11.08 -1.76 2.88
N ASN A 110 -11.30 -0.79 1.99
CA ASN A 110 -11.31 -1.02 0.57
C ASN A 110 -9.89 -1.33 0.07
N ASP A 111 -9.72 -2.47 -0.58
CA ASP A 111 -8.41 -2.95 -1.04
C ASP A 111 -7.82 -2.07 -2.16
N ALA A 112 -8.66 -1.57 -3.07
CA ALA A 112 -8.23 -0.71 -4.17
C ALA A 112 -7.79 0.67 -3.64
N ASP A 113 -8.60 1.30 -2.78
CA ASP A 113 -8.25 2.59 -2.16
C ASP A 113 -6.97 2.47 -1.34
N ARG A 114 -6.80 1.37 -0.62
CA ARG A 114 -5.60 1.10 0.17
C ARG A 114 -4.37 0.93 -0.71
N ALA A 115 -4.49 0.23 -1.84
CA ALA A 115 -3.41 0.10 -2.81
C ALA A 115 -3.02 1.44 -3.43
N ASP A 116 -3.99 2.28 -3.76
CA ASP A 116 -3.77 3.61 -4.32
C ASP A 116 -3.07 4.54 -3.32
N ILE A 117 -3.53 4.55 -2.05
CA ILE A 117 -2.86 5.30 -0.98
C ILE A 117 -1.41 4.84 -0.81
N ILE A 118 -1.15 3.53 -0.82
CA ILE A 118 0.21 3.00 -0.68
C ILE A 118 1.07 3.37 -1.88
N ALA A 119 0.53 3.37 -3.10
CA ALA A 119 1.24 3.82 -4.29
C ALA A 119 1.62 5.31 -4.17
N TYR A 120 0.74 6.15 -3.65
CA TYR A 120 1.05 7.55 -3.35
C TYR A 120 2.17 7.65 -2.30
N LEU A 121 2.07 6.94 -1.17
CA LEU A 121 3.07 6.95 -0.12
C LEU A 121 4.44 6.47 -0.62
N ALA A 122 4.47 5.47 -1.49
CA ALA A 122 5.70 4.98 -2.11
C ALA A 122 6.36 6.01 -3.04
N SER A 123 5.60 6.94 -3.58
CA SER A 123 6.11 8.04 -4.41
C SER A 123 6.75 9.16 -3.61
N LEU A 124 6.47 9.25 -2.30
CA LEU A 124 6.99 10.31 -1.43
C LEU A 124 8.42 10.02 -1.01
N LYS A 125 9.31 10.98 -1.29
CA LYS A 125 10.70 10.92 -0.81
C LYS A 125 10.76 11.30 0.67
N ALA A 126 11.76 10.76 1.36
CA ALA A 126 12.09 11.20 2.71
C ALA A 126 12.35 12.71 2.73
N SER A 127 11.98 13.39 3.81
CA SER A 127 12.39 14.78 4.05
C SER A 127 13.91 14.81 4.20
N GLN A 128 14.54 15.73 3.49
CA GLN A 128 15.98 16.01 3.65
C GLN A 128 16.20 16.79 4.93
#